data_94c359dfd2980ac9db1e7f6c102d6eab
#
_entry.id   94c359dfd2980ac9db1e7f6c102d6eab
#
_cell.length_a   1.000
_cell.length_b   1.000
_cell.length_c   1.000
_cell.angle_alpha   90.00
_cell.angle_beta   90.00
_cell.angle_gamma   90.00
#
_symmetry.space_group_name_H-M   'P 1'
#
loop_
_entity.id
_entity.type
_entity.pdbx_description
1 polymer ?
#
loop_
_entity_poly.entity_id
_entity_poly.type
_entity_poly.pdbx_seq_one_letter_code
_entity_poly.pdbx_strand_id
1 'polypeptide(L)'
;MHYVIGDIHGCYQDMIALLNKIESQDQDAQIIFVGDFIDRGPDVDKVLDWSLENITLDGKYRAVRGNHEQMVLEWYKEFMDWYDNAGNYSAREPMPETYYDFSRWMDAMGKLSPAGLKPYIDFFSHLPYNRKMTVETASGKTVDYRIVHAFYEYDEGVPKLEQYYTNLYARKYGNYKSEEIVVHGHTPTIALAAEDSLTYNIRPGLISYHKSDVNVDCGCVYKEAYPEYPVMLGAFCLETFEEIYSKSVKERFLENGAGDGMSKYEDYKRKYLAQESLERMALLEMYL
;
A
#
# COMPACT_ATOMS: atom_id res chain seq x y z
N MET A 1 -10.80 -13.21 -9.95
CA MET A 1 -10.74 -12.97 -8.48
C MET A 1 -10.28 -11.54 -8.19
N HIS A 2 -10.39 -11.08 -6.95
CA HIS A 2 -10.01 -9.74 -6.53
C HIS A 2 -8.75 -9.79 -5.66
N TYR A 3 -7.74 -9.00 -6.02
CA TYR A 3 -6.45 -8.96 -5.31
C TYR A 3 -6.19 -7.55 -4.80
N VAL A 4 -5.83 -7.43 -3.54
CA VAL A 4 -5.46 -6.16 -2.92
C VAL A 4 -3.96 -6.10 -2.74
N ILE A 5 -3.30 -5.07 -3.30
CA ILE A 5 -1.85 -4.89 -3.31
C ILE A 5 -1.47 -3.74 -2.37
N GLY A 6 -0.41 -3.97 -1.60
CA GLY A 6 0.15 -3.00 -0.65
C GLY A 6 0.86 -1.81 -1.28
N ASP A 7 1.48 -1.00 -0.44
CA ASP A 7 2.16 0.25 -0.79
C ASP A 7 3.29 0.02 -1.79
N ILE A 8 3.30 0.82 -2.87
CA ILE A 8 4.23 0.66 -3.99
C ILE A 8 5.49 1.49 -3.80
N HIS A 9 5.34 2.76 -3.43
CA HIS A 9 6.46 3.68 -3.20
C HIS A 9 7.56 3.58 -4.27
N GLY A 10 7.23 3.75 -5.55
CA GLY A 10 8.21 3.73 -6.64
C GLY A 10 8.90 2.38 -6.89
N CYS A 11 8.40 1.27 -6.32
CA CYS A 11 8.94 -0.08 -6.55
C CYS A 11 8.37 -0.70 -7.84
N TYR A 12 8.59 -0.06 -8.99
CA TYR A 12 8.00 -0.44 -10.28
C TYR A 12 8.27 -1.90 -10.68
N GLN A 13 9.50 -2.37 -10.52
CA GLN A 13 9.89 -3.72 -10.93
C GLN A 13 9.17 -4.80 -10.09
N ASP A 14 9.03 -4.56 -8.78
CA ASP A 14 8.28 -5.46 -7.90
C ASP A 14 6.79 -5.44 -8.24
N MET A 15 6.23 -4.27 -8.58
CA MET A 15 4.84 -4.11 -9.00
C MET A 15 4.57 -4.92 -10.27
N ILE A 16 5.37 -4.75 -11.31
CA ILE A 16 5.19 -5.47 -12.58
C ILE A 16 5.39 -6.99 -12.40
N ALA A 17 6.38 -7.40 -11.60
CA ALA A 17 6.59 -8.82 -11.31
C ALA A 17 5.39 -9.45 -10.60
N LEU A 18 4.79 -8.74 -9.64
CA LEU A 18 3.60 -9.20 -8.91
C LEU A 18 2.37 -9.26 -9.82
N LEU A 19 2.13 -8.22 -10.63
CA LEU A 19 1.02 -8.17 -11.59
C LEU A 19 1.11 -9.32 -12.59
N ASN A 20 2.27 -9.52 -13.22
CA ASN A 20 2.49 -10.62 -14.16
C ASN A 20 2.23 -11.99 -13.50
N LYS A 21 2.63 -12.16 -12.25
CA LYS A 21 2.42 -13.40 -11.51
C LYS A 21 0.94 -13.66 -11.24
N ILE A 22 0.19 -12.66 -10.80
CA ILE A 22 -1.25 -12.75 -10.58
C ILE A 22 -1.96 -13.05 -11.91
N GLU A 23 -1.67 -12.29 -12.95
CA GLU A 23 -2.33 -12.42 -14.25
C GLU A 23 -1.99 -13.72 -14.99
N SER A 24 -0.84 -14.32 -14.72
CA SER A 24 -0.51 -15.66 -15.23
C SER A 24 -1.36 -16.78 -14.60
N GLN A 25 -1.89 -16.54 -13.39
CA GLN A 25 -2.73 -17.49 -12.65
C GLN A 25 -4.23 -17.19 -12.86
N ASP A 26 -4.58 -15.91 -12.99
CA ASP A 26 -5.94 -15.43 -13.17
C ASP A 26 -5.97 -14.28 -14.21
N GLN A 27 -6.32 -14.61 -15.46
CA GLN A 27 -6.38 -13.64 -16.56
C GLN A 27 -7.45 -12.55 -16.35
N ASP A 28 -8.51 -12.88 -15.61
CA ASP A 28 -9.62 -11.98 -15.29
C ASP A 28 -9.44 -11.28 -13.92
N ALA A 29 -8.25 -11.34 -13.36
CA ALA A 29 -7.92 -10.73 -12.08
C ALA A 29 -8.33 -9.25 -12.02
N GLN A 30 -9.00 -8.88 -10.93
CA GLN A 30 -9.32 -7.50 -10.58
C GLN A 30 -8.36 -7.03 -9.49
N ILE A 31 -7.66 -5.94 -9.72
CA ILE A 31 -6.57 -5.47 -8.85
C ILE A 31 -6.98 -4.17 -8.16
N ILE A 32 -6.73 -4.09 -6.86
CA ILE A 32 -7.00 -2.91 -6.05
C ILE A 32 -5.74 -2.55 -5.28
N PHE A 33 -5.21 -1.35 -5.49
CA PHE A 33 -4.06 -0.84 -4.75
C PHE A 33 -4.53 -0.04 -3.53
N VAL A 34 -3.82 -0.17 -2.42
CA VAL A 34 -4.15 0.57 -1.18
C VAL A 34 -3.61 2.00 -1.16
N GLY A 35 -3.00 2.49 -2.25
CA GLY A 35 -2.40 3.82 -2.35
C GLY A 35 -0.89 3.81 -2.17
N ASP A 36 -0.32 5.00 -1.91
CA ASP A 36 1.11 5.25 -1.75
C ASP A 36 1.94 4.72 -2.95
N PHE A 37 1.65 5.28 -4.12
CA PHE A 37 2.37 4.98 -5.36
C PHE A 37 3.73 5.67 -5.43
N ILE A 38 3.83 6.85 -4.82
CA ILE A 38 4.92 7.82 -4.97
C ILE A 38 5.86 7.82 -3.77
N ASP A 39 6.95 8.56 -3.94
CA ASP A 39 8.02 8.79 -2.97
C ASP A 39 8.87 7.56 -2.60
N ARG A 40 10.00 7.80 -1.99
CA ARG A 40 10.97 6.84 -1.42
C ARG A 40 11.70 5.97 -2.43
N GLY A 41 11.01 5.31 -3.34
CA GLY A 41 11.59 4.33 -4.26
C GLY A 41 12.18 4.93 -5.53
N PRO A 42 12.91 4.13 -6.31
CA PRO A 42 13.74 4.65 -7.41
C PRO A 42 12.98 4.93 -8.71
N ASP A 43 11.81 4.32 -8.93
CA ASP A 43 11.10 4.36 -10.22
C ASP A 43 9.70 5.01 -10.08
N VAL A 44 9.61 6.13 -9.34
CA VAL A 44 8.34 6.86 -9.11
C VAL A 44 7.72 7.31 -10.44
N ASP A 45 8.54 7.76 -11.38
CA ASP A 45 8.11 8.17 -12.73
C ASP A 45 7.39 7.03 -13.47
N LYS A 46 7.97 5.83 -13.47
CA LYS A 46 7.40 4.66 -14.14
C LYS A 46 6.10 4.18 -13.47
N VAL A 47 6.07 4.21 -12.13
CA VAL A 47 4.84 3.86 -11.38
C VAL A 47 3.74 4.85 -11.72
N LEU A 48 4.03 6.15 -11.75
CA LEU A 48 3.06 7.19 -12.08
C LEU A 48 2.54 7.08 -13.51
N ASP A 49 3.43 6.93 -14.49
CA ASP A 49 3.03 6.82 -15.89
C ASP A 49 2.16 5.56 -16.10
N TRP A 50 2.54 4.41 -15.51
CA TRP A 50 1.73 3.20 -15.55
C TRP A 50 0.37 3.39 -14.87
N SER A 51 0.34 4.06 -13.72
CA SER A 51 -0.89 4.28 -12.94
C SER A 51 -1.89 5.17 -13.70
N LEU A 52 -1.40 6.24 -14.32
CA LEU A 52 -2.22 7.13 -15.15
C LEU A 52 -2.86 6.41 -16.34
N GLU A 53 -2.14 5.46 -16.94
CA GLU A 53 -2.62 4.71 -18.11
C GLU A 53 -3.62 3.60 -17.75
N ASN A 54 -3.48 2.99 -16.58
CA ASN A 54 -4.13 1.73 -16.27
C ASN A 54 -5.19 1.83 -15.17
N ILE A 55 -5.02 2.71 -14.17
CA ILE A 55 -5.93 2.79 -13.02
C ILE A 55 -7.14 3.66 -13.35
N THR A 56 -8.33 3.09 -13.15
CA THR A 56 -9.60 3.80 -13.32
C THR A 56 -10.53 3.50 -12.12
N LEU A 57 -11.64 4.24 -12.02
CA LEU A 57 -12.58 4.04 -10.90
C LEU A 57 -13.21 2.64 -10.89
N ASP A 58 -13.55 2.10 -12.07
CA ASP A 58 -14.32 0.86 -12.20
C ASP A 58 -13.69 -0.16 -13.16
N GLY A 59 -12.42 0.03 -13.54
CA GLY A 59 -11.69 -0.87 -14.43
C GLY A 59 -11.07 -2.07 -13.74
N LYS A 60 -10.23 -2.79 -14.48
CA LYS A 60 -9.46 -3.93 -13.99
C LYS A 60 -8.53 -3.52 -12.83
N TYR A 61 -7.86 -2.38 -12.97
CA TYR A 61 -6.99 -1.80 -11.96
C TYR A 61 -7.68 -0.62 -11.30
N ARG A 62 -7.80 -0.69 -9.99
CA ARG A 62 -8.44 0.31 -9.12
C ARG A 62 -7.53 0.66 -7.97
N ALA A 63 -7.78 1.79 -7.33
CA ALA A 63 -7.02 2.16 -6.15
C ALA A 63 -7.89 2.90 -5.12
N VAL A 64 -7.38 2.99 -3.90
CA VAL A 64 -7.74 4.02 -2.94
C VAL A 64 -6.59 5.02 -2.81
N ARG A 65 -6.85 6.20 -2.24
CA ARG A 65 -5.84 7.23 -2.04
C ARG A 65 -4.98 6.91 -0.84
N GLY A 66 -3.66 7.01 -1.00
CA GLY A 66 -2.72 7.00 0.10
C GLY A 66 -2.46 8.38 0.68
N ASN A 67 -1.77 8.44 1.81
CA ASN A 67 -1.44 9.71 2.43
C ASN A 67 -0.37 10.48 1.63
N HIS A 68 0.49 9.81 0.90
CA HIS A 68 1.48 10.48 0.03
C HIS A 68 0.81 11.22 -1.11
N GLU A 69 -0.18 10.64 -1.79
CA GLU A 69 -0.99 11.33 -2.80
C GLU A 69 -1.74 12.51 -2.20
N GLN A 70 -2.27 12.34 -0.98
CA GLN A 70 -2.97 13.41 -0.28
C GLN A 70 -2.06 14.59 0.07
N MET A 71 -0.85 14.33 0.55
CA MET A 71 0.14 15.38 0.83
C MET A 71 0.53 16.17 -0.42
N VAL A 72 0.59 15.51 -1.58
CA VAL A 72 0.81 16.20 -2.85
C VAL A 72 -0.36 17.12 -3.22
N LEU A 73 -1.61 16.67 -2.99
CA LEU A 73 -2.79 17.52 -3.23
C LEU A 73 -2.83 18.74 -2.32
N GLU A 74 -2.36 18.61 -1.09
CA GLU A 74 -2.25 19.73 -0.13
C GLU A 74 -1.14 20.70 -0.56
N TRP A 75 0.05 20.16 -0.87
CA TRP A 75 1.17 20.95 -1.41
C TRP A 75 0.80 21.68 -2.71
N TYR A 76 0.04 21.05 -3.61
CA TYR A 76 -0.32 21.66 -4.89
C TYR A 76 -1.12 22.95 -4.72
N LYS A 77 -1.90 23.09 -3.68
CA LYS A 77 -2.63 24.34 -3.36
C LYS A 77 -1.63 25.46 -3.04
N GLU A 78 -0.62 25.15 -2.22
CA GLU A 78 0.44 26.11 -1.87
C GLU A 78 1.31 26.44 -3.09
N PHE A 79 1.62 25.44 -3.92
CA PHE A 79 2.35 25.61 -5.17
C PHE A 79 1.60 26.54 -6.15
N MET A 80 0.29 26.35 -6.31
CA MET A 80 -0.51 27.19 -7.20
C MET A 80 -0.59 28.63 -6.69
N ASP A 81 -0.77 28.82 -5.39
CA ASP A 81 -0.77 30.15 -4.78
C ASP A 81 0.58 30.85 -4.98
N TRP A 82 1.68 30.14 -4.76
CA TRP A 82 3.03 30.64 -5.06
C TRP A 82 3.20 30.96 -6.56
N TYR A 83 2.79 30.06 -7.44
CA TYR A 83 2.96 30.20 -8.89
C TYR A 83 2.18 31.40 -9.44
N ASP A 84 0.92 31.55 -9.04
CA ASP A 84 0.05 32.65 -9.47
C ASP A 84 0.53 34.01 -8.94
N ASN A 85 1.20 34.01 -7.79
CA ASN A 85 1.73 35.22 -7.14
C ASN A 85 3.23 35.45 -7.42
N ALA A 86 3.93 34.59 -8.16
CA ALA A 86 5.37 34.70 -8.44
C ALA A 86 5.78 36.03 -9.08
N GLY A 87 4.86 36.74 -9.74
CA GLY A 87 5.06 38.11 -10.25
C GLY A 87 4.93 39.20 -9.18
N ASN A 88 4.36 38.91 -8.01
CA ASN A 88 4.08 39.88 -6.94
C ASN A 88 4.98 39.65 -5.69
N TYR A 89 5.45 38.43 -5.47
CA TYR A 89 6.44 38.17 -4.43
C TYR A 89 7.80 38.67 -4.92
N SER A 90 8.46 39.47 -4.09
CA SER A 90 9.87 39.77 -4.33
C SER A 90 10.61 38.47 -4.51
N ALA A 91 11.52 38.34 -5.46
CA ALA A 91 12.27 37.14 -5.87
C ALA A 91 13.05 36.39 -4.77
N ARG A 92 12.54 36.33 -3.55
CA ARG A 92 13.17 35.82 -2.35
C ARG A 92 12.39 34.70 -1.64
N GLU A 93 11.13 34.45 -1.99
CA GLU A 93 10.41 33.34 -1.39
C GLU A 93 10.63 32.09 -2.22
N PRO A 94 11.23 31.04 -1.64
CA PRO A 94 11.43 29.77 -2.34
C PRO A 94 10.07 29.14 -2.67
N MET A 95 10.04 28.37 -3.75
CA MET A 95 8.91 27.52 -4.06
C MET A 95 8.61 26.58 -2.87
N PRO A 96 7.33 26.37 -2.49
CA PRO A 96 6.99 25.38 -1.48
C PRO A 96 7.57 24.00 -1.83
N GLU A 97 8.20 23.34 -0.87
CA GLU A 97 8.72 21.99 -1.05
C GLU A 97 7.66 20.98 -0.65
N THR A 98 7.61 19.85 -1.35
CA THR A 98 6.82 18.69 -0.91
C THR A 98 7.43 18.11 0.37
N TYR A 99 6.60 17.48 1.18
CA TYR A 99 7.06 16.79 2.39
C TYR A 99 8.09 15.69 2.09
N TYR A 100 7.98 15.07 0.88
CA TYR A 100 8.91 14.07 0.35
C TYR A 100 9.48 14.53 -1.00
N ASP A 101 9.78 13.59 -1.89
CA ASP A 101 10.53 13.84 -3.11
C ASP A 101 9.70 14.17 -4.37
N PHE A 102 8.37 14.24 -4.27
CA PHE A 102 7.50 14.40 -5.45
C PHE A 102 7.85 15.62 -6.30
N SER A 103 8.05 16.80 -5.69
CA SER A 103 8.40 18.01 -6.45
C SER A 103 9.74 17.87 -7.18
N ARG A 104 10.72 17.18 -6.58
CA ARG A 104 12.03 16.90 -7.20
C ARG A 104 11.88 15.96 -8.39
N TRP A 105 11.04 14.92 -8.27
CA TRP A 105 10.73 14.02 -9.39
C TRP A 105 10.07 14.78 -10.53
N MET A 106 9.10 15.64 -10.25
CA MET A 106 8.42 16.46 -11.28
C MET A 106 9.39 17.44 -11.95
N ASP A 107 10.31 18.05 -11.21
CA ASP A 107 11.35 18.91 -11.76
C ASP A 107 12.30 18.12 -12.66
N ALA A 108 12.80 16.98 -12.20
CA ALA A 108 13.68 16.12 -12.99
C ALA A 108 13.03 15.62 -14.30
N MET A 109 11.72 15.43 -14.32
CA MET A 109 10.95 15.08 -15.51
C MET A 109 10.58 16.30 -16.39
N GLY A 110 10.93 17.53 -16.00
CA GLY A 110 10.52 18.76 -16.66
C GLY A 110 9.00 19.02 -16.59
N LYS A 111 8.31 18.42 -15.61
CA LYS A 111 6.86 18.50 -15.42
C LYS A 111 6.45 19.43 -14.26
N LEU A 112 7.39 20.14 -13.63
CA LEU A 112 7.11 21.04 -12.49
C LEU A 112 6.51 22.37 -12.99
N SER A 113 5.28 22.29 -13.45
CA SER A 113 4.46 23.42 -13.88
C SER A 113 2.97 23.07 -13.68
N PRO A 114 2.05 24.05 -13.58
CA PRO A 114 0.62 23.73 -13.45
C PRO A 114 0.10 22.77 -14.52
N ALA A 115 0.52 22.96 -15.78
CA ALA A 115 0.11 22.08 -16.88
C ALA A 115 0.73 20.70 -16.80
N GLY A 116 2.00 20.58 -16.40
CA GLY A 116 2.69 19.30 -16.25
C GLY A 116 2.24 18.51 -15.05
N LEU A 117 1.87 19.19 -13.96
CA LEU A 117 1.36 18.56 -12.74
C LEU A 117 -0.10 18.11 -12.87
N LYS A 118 -0.90 18.82 -13.70
CA LYS A 118 -2.35 18.59 -13.78
C LYS A 118 -2.78 17.12 -13.94
N PRO A 119 -2.20 16.29 -14.81
CA PRO A 119 -2.61 14.89 -14.95
C PRO A 119 -2.50 14.09 -13.64
N TYR A 120 -1.43 14.32 -12.89
CA TYR A 120 -1.17 13.62 -11.60
C TYR A 120 -2.12 14.13 -10.51
N ILE A 121 -2.33 15.45 -10.44
CA ILE A 121 -3.27 16.07 -9.49
C ILE A 121 -4.71 15.60 -9.76
N ASP A 122 -5.11 15.57 -11.02
CA ASP A 122 -6.43 15.04 -11.40
C ASP A 122 -6.54 13.58 -10.99
N PHE A 123 -5.55 12.75 -11.29
CA PHE A 123 -5.53 11.33 -10.90
C PHE A 123 -5.67 11.15 -9.39
N PHE A 124 -4.80 11.77 -8.59
CA PHE A 124 -4.84 11.67 -7.12
C PHE A 124 -6.15 12.18 -6.55
N SER A 125 -6.70 13.26 -7.08
CA SER A 125 -7.96 13.86 -6.60
C SER A 125 -9.18 12.95 -6.81
N HIS A 126 -9.15 12.08 -7.83
CA HIS A 126 -10.24 11.16 -8.16
C HIS A 126 -10.15 9.83 -7.39
N LEU A 127 -9.03 9.51 -6.75
CA LEU A 127 -8.91 8.31 -5.93
C LEU A 127 -9.81 8.41 -4.69
N PRO A 128 -10.69 7.43 -4.44
CA PRO A 128 -11.52 7.40 -3.23
C PRO A 128 -10.68 7.13 -1.99
N TYR A 129 -11.15 7.52 -0.81
CA TYR A 129 -10.48 7.22 0.47
C TYR A 129 -10.62 5.77 0.92
N ASN A 130 -11.70 5.11 0.53
CA ASN A 130 -11.92 3.70 0.78
C ASN A 130 -12.87 3.10 -0.26
N ARG A 131 -12.91 1.77 -0.32
CA ARG A 131 -13.86 0.99 -1.14
C ARG A 131 -14.50 -0.08 -0.28
N LYS A 132 -15.83 -0.18 -0.37
CA LYS A 132 -16.58 -1.34 0.14
C LYS A 132 -16.74 -2.36 -0.98
N MET A 133 -16.54 -3.63 -0.66
CA MET A 133 -16.77 -4.74 -1.58
C MET A 133 -17.43 -5.89 -0.83
N THR A 134 -18.34 -6.57 -1.52
CA THR A 134 -18.93 -7.83 -1.08
C THR A 134 -18.51 -8.91 -2.04
N VAL A 135 -17.87 -9.95 -1.54
CA VAL A 135 -17.26 -11.03 -2.34
C VAL A 135 -17.78 -12.37 -1.86
N GLU A 136 -18.08 -13.27 -2.79
CA GLU A 136 -18.33 -14.68 -2.48
C GLU A 136 -17.01 -15.44 -2.46
N THR A 137 -16.69 -16.06 -1.32
CA THR A 137 -15.45 -16.82 -1.14
C THR A 137 -15.51 -18.15 -1.88
N ALA A 138 -14.37 -18.82 -2.00
CA ALA A 138 -14.28 -20.16 -2.63
C ALA A 138 -15.17 -21.21 -1.92
N SER A 139 -15.56 -21.00 -0.66
CA SER A 139 -16.49 -21.87 0.08
C SER A 139 -17.98 -21.53 -0.16
N GLY A 140 -18.29 -20.45 -0.91
CA GLY A 140 -19.65 -19.95 -1.12
C GLY A 140 -20.19 -19.06 0.01
N LYS A 141 -19.34 -18.64 0.95
CA LYS A 141 -19.71 -17.65 1.98
C LYS A 141 -19.53 -16.24 1.45
N THR A 142 -20.46 -15.35 1.79
CA THR A 142 -20.38 -13.93 1.44
C THR A 142 -19.60 -13.18 2.52
N VAL A 143 -18.62 -12.38 2.10
CA VAL A 143 -17.76 -11.58 2.98
C VAL A 143 -17.77 -10.13 2.53
N ASP A 144 -17.99 -9.23 3.47
CA ASP A 144 -17.86 -7.78 3.25
C ASP A 144 -16.44 -7.33 3.58
N TYR A 145 -15.84 -6.59 2.66
CA TYR A 145 -14.51 -6.01 2.79
C TYR A 145 -14.56 -4.49 2.78
N ARG A 146 -13.68 -3.88 3.56
CA ARG A 146 -13.33 -2.47 3.49
C ARG A 146 -11.87 -2.33 3.09
N ILE A 147 -11.60 -1.83 1.88
CA ILE A 147 -10.26 -1.55 1.39
C ILE A 147 -9.98 -0.07 1.63
N VAL A 148 -8.89 0.23 2.33
CA VAL A 148 -8.53 1.58 2.77
C VAL A 148 -6.99 1.70 2.82
N HIS A 149 -6.45 2.92 2.80
CA HIS A 149 -5.01 3.06 2.89
C HIS A 149 -4.47 2.74 4.29
N ALA A 150 -4.96 3.41 5.34
CA ALA A 150 -4.45 3.21 6.71
C ALA A 150 -5.45 2.45 7.60
N PHE A 151 -6.61 3.03 7.88
CA PHE A 151 -7.58 2.45 8.82
C PHE A 151 -9.00 2.90 8.54
N TYR A 152 -9.99 2.15 9.01
CA TYR A 152 -11.40 2.51 8.92
C TYR A 152 -12.10 2.37 10.28
N GLU A 153 -12.74 3.44 10.73
CA GLU A 153 -13.51 3.44 11.98
C GLU A 153 -15.01 3.38 11.69
N TYR A 154 -15.70 2.45 12.35
CA TYR A 154 -17.11 2.13 12.09
C TYR A 154 -18.09 2.86 13.00
N ASP A 155 -17.68 3.88 13.73
CA ASP A 155 -18.59 4.66 14.55
C ASP A 155 -19.35 5.67 13.68
N GLU A 156 -20.69 5.51 13.59
CA GLU A 156 -21.57 6.45 12.87
C GLU A 156 -21.52 7.88 13.44
N GLY A 157 -21.02 8.03 14.67
CA GLY A 157 -20.82 9.32 15.33
C GLY A 157 -19.51 10.02 14.96
N VAL A 158 -18.57 9.35 14.27
CA VAL A 158 -17.28 9.94 13.92
C VAL A 158 -17.46 11.05 12.88
N PRO A 159 -16.99 12.27 13.14
CA PRO A 159 -17.03 13.35 12.15
C PRO A 159 -16.32 12.99 10.86
N LYS A 160 -16.83 13.42 9.71
CA LYS A 160 -16.23 13.15 8.38
C LYS A 160 -14.74 13.54 8.30
N LEU A 161 -14.33 14.60 8.98
CA LEU A 161 -12.92 15.03 9.01
C LEU A 161 -12.05 14.03 9.77
N GLU A 162 -12.53 13.51 10.91
CA GLU A 162 -11.82 12.48 11.68
C GLU A 162 -11.72 11.18 10.91
N GLN A 163 -12.80 10.76 10.23
CA GLN A 163 -12.80 9.62 9.33
C GLN A 163 -11.78 9.77 8.18
N TYR A 164 -11.64 10.97 7.64
CA TYR A 164 -10.62 11.29 6.63
C TYR A 164 -9.20 11.05 7.16
N TYR A 165 -8.87 11.58 8.35
CA TYR A 165 -7.56 11.36 8.97
C TYR A 165 -7.33 9.89 9.30
N THR A 166 -8.37 9.19 9.76
CA THR A 166 -8.31 7.77 10.06
C THR A 166 -7.99 6.95 8.82
N ASN A 167 -8.65 7.23 7.68
CA ASN A 167 -8.41 6.50 6.43
C ASN A 167 -6.97 6.65 5.90
N LEU A 168 -6.32 7.79 6.15
CA LEU A 168 -5.03 8.12 5.53
C LEU A 168 -3.82 8.00 6.46
N TYR A 169 -3.99 8.23 7.79
CA TYR A 169 -2.85 8.45 8.68
C TYR A 169 -2.87 7.62 9.95
N ALA A 170 -3.94 6.89 10.25
CA ALA A 170 -4.01 6.16 11.50
C ALA A 170 -3.04 4.98 11.53
N ARG A 171 -2.30 4.86 12.62
CA ARG A 171 -1.37 3.76 12.89
C ARG A 171 -1.89 2.82 13.98
N LYS A 172 -3.22 2.77 14.17
CA LYS A 172 -3.84 1.97 15.22
C LYS A 172 -4.37 0.67 14.64
N TYR A 173 -4.00 -0.45 15.25
CA TYR A 173 -4.80 -1.65 15.19
C TYR A 173 -5.98 -1.44 16.13
N GLY A 174 -7.17 -1.30 15.56
CA GLY A 174 -8.37 -1.00 16.33
C GLY A 174 -8.99 -2.22 16.98
N ASN A 175 -9.77 -1.99 18.02
CA ASN A 175 -10.78 -2.93 18.45
C ASN A 175 -11.95 -2.85 17.46
N TYR A 176 -11.84 -3.55 16.34
CA TYR A 176 -12.93 -3.62 15.38
C TYR A 176 -14.13 -4.34 15.98
N LYS A 177 -15.28 -3.71 15.90
CA LYS A 177 -16.57 -4.34 16.12
C LYS A 177 -17.31 -4.56 14.79
N SER A 178 -16.58 -4.56 13.68
CA SER A 178 -17.17 -4.67 12.36
C SER A 178 -17.30 -6.12 11.94
N GLU A 179 -18.35 -6.41 11.19
CA GLU A 179 -18.51 -7.66 10.45
C GLU A 179 -17.72 -7.64 9.12
N GLU A 180 -17.14 -6.49 8.72
CA GLU A 180 -16.31 -6.35 7.54
C GLU A 180 -14.85 -6.71 7.84
N ILE A 181 -14.16 -7.30 6.87
CA ILE A 181 -12.70 -7.44 6.89
C ILE A 181 -12.09 -6.15 6.33
N VAL A 182 -11.20 -5.50 7.09
CA VAL A 182 -10.46 -4.34 6.64
C VAL A 182 -9.15 -4.78 6.02
N VAL A 183 -8.92 -4.41 4.75
CA VAL A 183 -7.63 -4.64 4.06
C VAL A 183 -6.95 -3.29 3.85
N HIS A 184 -5.73 -3.15 4.35
CA HIS A 184 -5.02 -1.85 4.37
C HIS A 184 -3.51 -1.99 4.24
N GLY A 185 -2.82 -0.84 4.10
CA GLY A 185 -1.37 -0.68 4.06
C GLY A 185 -0.86 0.35 5.08
N HIS A 186 -0.10 1.35 4.62
CA HIS A 186 0.39 2.53 5.33
C HIS A 186 1.49 2.27 6.36
N THR A 187 1.31 1.33 7.26
CA THR A 187 2.33 1.00 8.26
C THR A 187 2.93 -0.36 7.94
N PRO A 188 4.18 -0.39 7.43
CA PRO A 188 4.78 -1.63 6.99
C PRO A 188 4.93 -2.63 8.14
N THR A 189 4.69 -3.91 7.84
CA THR A 189 4.72 -4.99 8.84
C THR A 189 6.06 -5.13 9.54
N ILE A 190 7.16 -4.68 8.90
CA ILE A 190 8.48 -4.58 9.54
C ILE A 190 8.53 -3.55 10.68
N ALA A 191 7.84 -2.40 10.51
CA ALA A 191 7.78 -1.38 11.55
C ALA A 191 6.93 -1.85 12.74
N LEU A 192 5.79 -2.48 12.45
CA LEU A 192 4.91 -3.03 13.47
C LEU A 192 5.58 -4.12 14.32
N ALA A 193 6.37 -4.98 13.68
CA ALA A 193 7.12 -6.01 14.39
C ALA A 193 8.18 -5.43 15.35
N ALA A 194 8.68 -4.23 15.07
CA ALA A 194 9.62 -3.53 15.95
C ALA A 194 8.93 -2.85 17.13
N GLU A 195 7.70 -2.35 16.93
CA GLU A 195 6.97 -1.59 17.96
C GLU A 195 6.25 -2.47 18.97
N ASP A 196 5.75 -3.66 18.57
CA ASP A 196 4.91 -4.51 19.43
C ASP A 196 5.10 -6.02 19.22
N SER A 197 6.29 -6.50 19.55
CA SER A 197 6.64 -7.92 19.41
C SER A 197 5.88 -8.87 20.34
N LEU A 198 5.06 -8.38 21.26
CA LEU A 198 4.43 -9.18 22.31
C LEU A 198 2.92 -9.39 22.12
N THR A 199 2.24 -8.54 21.36
CA THR A 199 0.76 -8.58 21.25
C THR A 199 0.24 -9.06 19.89
N TYR A 200 1.06 -9.00 18.84
CA TYR A 200 0.65 -9.38 17.50
C TYR A 200 1.59 -10.41 16.89
N ASN A 201 1.02 -11.44 16.29
CA ASN A 201 1.80 -12.46 15.56
C ASN A 201 2.17 -11.94 14.15
N ILE A 202 2.92 -10.82 14.11
CA ILE A 202 3.32 -10.17 12.89
C ILE A 202 4.47 -10.93 12.23
N ARG A 203 4.33 -11.17 10.93
CA ARG A 203 5.39 -11.71 10.06
C ARG A 203 6.09 -10.55 9.35
N PRO A 204 7.24 -10.04 9.85
CA PRO A 204 7.87 -8.85 9.28
C PRO A 204 8.20 -9.04 7.80
N GLY A 205 7.76 -8.11 6.95
CA GLY A 205 7.96 -8.16 5.51
C GLY A 205 6.95 -9.02 4.73
N LEU A 206 5.97 -9.62 5.40
CA LEU A 206 4.86 -10.36 4.81
C LEU A 206 3.51 -9.81 5.25
N ILE A 207 2.45 -10.18 4.54
CA ILE A 207 1.07 -9.86 4.90
C ILE A 207 0.79 -10.34 6.33
N SER A 208 0.19 -9.49 7.14
CA SER A 208 -0.09 -9.77 8.54
C SER A 208 -1.57 -9.59 8.85
N TYR A 209 -2.03 -10.36 9.83
CA TYR A 209 -3.44 -10.46 10.22
C TYR A 209 -3.61 -10.05 11.68
N HIS A 210 -4.68 -9.31 11.97
CA HIS A 210 -5.09 -9.03 13.33
C HIS A 210 -6.62 -8.99 13.41
N LYS A 211 -7.24 -10.01 14.02
CA LYS A 211 -8.72 -10.16 14.01
C LYS A 211 -9.28 -10.11 12.58
N SER A 212 -10.12 -9.12 12.29
CA SER A 212 -10.69 -8.86 10.95
C SER A 212 -9.90 -7.81 10.14
N ASP A 213 -8.60 -7.72 10.38
CA ASP A 213 -7.70 -6.72 9.81
C ASP A 213 -6.57 -7.43 9.04
N VAL A 214 -6.34 -7.05 7.79
CA VAL A 214 -5.32 -7.61 6.90
C VAL A 214 -4.42 -6.48 6.44
N ASN A 215 -3.19 -6.44 6.95
CA ASN A 215 -2.19 -5.49 6.51
C ASN A 215 -1.38 -6.07 5.35
N VAL A 216 -1.50 -5.44 4.19
CA VAL A 216 -0.81 -5.84 2.95
C VAL A 216 0.47 -5.03 2.66
N ASP A 217 0.83 -4.05 3.51
CA ASP A 217 2.09 -3.31 3.38
C ASP A 217 3.25 -4.13 3.94
N CYS A 218 3.89 -4.88 3.04
CA CYS A 218 5.07 -5.67 3.36
C CYS A 218 6.38 -4.85 3.36
N GLY A 219 6.30 -3.54 3.15
CA GLY A 219 7.44 -2.62 3.21
C GLY A 219 8.38 -2.69 2.02
N CYS A 220 7.89 -2.97 0.80
CA CYS A 220 8.68 -3.23 -0.41
C CYS A 220 9.86 -2.27 -0.61
N VAL A 221 9.67 -0.98 -0.39
CA VAL A 221 10.69 0.06 -0.57
C VAL A 221 11.87 -0.06 0.41
N TYR A 222 11.69 -0.74 1.53
CA TYR A 222 12.70 -0.86 2.59
C TYR A 222 13.61 -2.09 2.43
N LYS A 223 13.59 -2.75 1.30
CA LYS A 223 14.32 -4.01 1.04
C LYS A 223 15.83 -3.94 1.26
N GLU A 224 16.45 -2.78 1.07
CA GLU A 224 17.88 -2.57 1.32
C GLU A 224 18.18 -2.23 2.78
N ALA A 225 17.22 -1.56 3.45
CA ALA A 225 17.38 -1.15 4.84
C ALA A 225 17.18 -2.31 5.83
N TYR A 226 16.41 -3.32 5.45
CA TYR A 226 16.08 -4.48 6.30
C TYR A 226 16.38 -5.81 5.60
N PRO A 227 17.68 -6.10 5.33
CA PRO A 227 18.08 -7.32 4.63
C PRO A 227 17.87 -8.61 5.42
N GLU A 228 17.54 -8.50 6.71
CA GLU A 228 17.19 -9.61 7.59
C GLU A 228 15.73 -10.08 7.48
N TYR A 229 14.90 -9.34 6.73
CA TYR A 229 13.50 -9.68 6.48
C TYR A 229 13.22 -9.85 4.99
N PRO A 230 12.20 -10.64 4.61
CA PRO A 230 11.83 -10.85 3.20
C PRO A 230 10.96 -9.72 2.65
N VAL A 231 11.40 -8.48 2.82
CA VAL A 231 10.66 -7.28 2.41
C VAL A 231 10.43 -7.27 0.91
N MET A 232 9.17 -7.27 0.47
CA MET A 232 8.77 -7.33 -0.94
C MET A 232 7.35 -6.81 -1.12
N LEU A 233 6.84 -6.77 -2.34
CA LEU A 233 5.45 -6.41 -2.60
C LEU A 233 4.56 -7.65 -2.46
N GLY A 234 3.42 -7.50 -1.78
CA GLY A 234 2.44 -8.55 -1.54
C GLY A 234 1.05 -8.20 -2.05
N ALA A 235 0.28 -9.23 -2.39
CA ALA A 235 -1.12 -9.16 -2.75
C ALA A 235 -1.93 -10.19 -1.96
N PHE A 236 -3.12 -9.79 -1.52
CA PHE A 236 -4.08 -10.62 -0.82
C PHE A 236 -5.31 -10.89 -1.70
N CYS A 237 -5.66 -12.15 -1.92
CA CYS A 237 -6.85 -12.56 -2.67
C CYS A 237 -8.08 -12.59 -1.75
N LEU A 238 -9.13 -11.84 -2.11
CA LEU A 238 -10.34 -11.72 -1.29
C LEU A 238 -11.18 -12.98 -1.27
N GLU A 239 -11.19 -13.78 -2.34
CA GLU A 239 -11.99 -15.00 -2.47
C GLU A 239 -11.37 -16.22 -1.79
N THR A 240 -10.03 -16.33 -1.82
CA THR A 240 -9.31 -17.53 -1.40
C THR A 240 -8.43 -17.30 -0.16
N PHE A 241 -8.24 -16.05 0.26
CA PHE A 241 -7.29 -15.65 1.31
C PHE A 241 -5.84 -16.02 0.97
N GLU A 242 -5.55 -16.25 -0.32
CA GLU A 242 -4.20 -16.54 -0.79
C GLU A 242 -3.34 -15.28 -0.76
N GLU A 243 -2.10 -15.47 -0.35
CA GLU A 243 -1.05 -14.45 -0.37
C GLU A 243 -0.14 -14.68 -1.58
N ILE A 244 0.01 -13.67 -2.42
CA ILE A 244 0.93 -13.71 -3.57
C ILE A 244 1.98 -12.61 -3.38
N TYR A 245 3.23 -12.95 -3.61
CA TYR A 245 4.35 -12.02 -3.45
C TYR A 245 5.12 -11.86 -4.76
N SER A 246 5.73 -10.69 -4.97
CA SER A 246 6.56 -10.41 -6.15
C SER A 246 7.68 -11.43 -6.35
N LYS A 247 8.22 -11.97 -5.23
CA LYS A 247 9.21 -13.06 -5.19
C LYS A 247 8.83 -14.08 -4.13
N SER A 248 9.43 -15.27 -4.15
CA SER A 248 9.33 -16.17 -3.01
C SER A 248 10.18 -15.66 -1.83
N VAL A 249 9.75 -15.98 -0.61
CA VAL A 249 10.49 -15.62 0.61
C VAL A 249 11.95 -16.09 0.55
N LYS A 250 12.18 -17.30 0.04
CA LYS A 250 13.53 -17.86 -0.11
C LYS A 250 14.38 -17.08 -1.12
N GLU A 251 13.82 -16.76 -2.30
CA GLU A 251 14.51 -15.96 -3.33
C GLU A 251 14.94 -14.61 -2.77
N ARG A 252 14.05 -13.96 -2.00
CA ARG A 252 14.32 -12.65 -1.44
C ARG A 252 15.52 -12.65 -0.48
N PHE A 253 15.65 -13.69 0.36
CA PHE A 253 16.83 -13.84 1.22
C PHE A 253 18.11 -14.12 0.44
N LEU A 254 18.04 -14.91 -0.63
CA LEU A 254 19.20 -15.23 -1.46
C LEU A 254 19.72 -14.03 -2.27
N GLU A 255 18.85 -13.10 -2.63
CA GLU A 255 19.26 -11.85 -3.30
C GLU A 255 20.00 -10.90 -2.36
N ASN A 256 19.56 -10.80 -1.11
CA ASN A 256 20.12 -9.88 -0.12
C ASN A 256 21.45 -10.34 0.48
N GLY A 257 21.78 -11.63 0.36
CA GLY A 257 22.86 -12.23 1.11
C GLY A 257 24.03 -12.70 0.28
N ALA A 258 25.11 -11.92 0.22
CA ALA A 258 26.41 -12.47 -0.13
C ALA A 258 26.84 -13.48 0.98
N GLY A 259 26.47 -14.74 0.84
CA GLY A 259 26.99 -15.87 1.62
C GLY A 259 26.19 -16.34 2.83
N ASP A 260 25.31 -15.53 3.43
CA ASP A 260 24.52 -15.91 4.64
C ASP A 260 22.99 -15.99 4.41
N GLY A 261 22.52 -15.73 3.19
CA GLY A 261 21.09 -15.67 2.85
C GLY A 261 20.31 -16.94 3.20
N MET A 262 20.90 -18.12 3.02
CA MET A 262 20.27 -19.39 3.43
C MET A 262 20.13 -19.51 4.94
N SER A 263 21.10 -19.07 5.72
CA SER A 263 21.03 -19.08 7.18
C SER A 263 19.93 -18.15 7.67
N LYS A 264 19.85 -16.94 7.13
CA LYS A 264 18.79 -15.96 7.44
C LYS A 264 17.41 -16.50 7.07
N TYR A 265 17.28 -17.14 5.91
CA TYR A 265 16.02 -17.77 5.49
C TYR A 265 15.57 -18.86 6.47
N GLU A 266 16.46 -19.77 6.87
CA GLU A 266 16.13 -20.85 7.79
C GLU A 266 15.78 -20.33 9.19
N ASP A 267 16.43 -19.27 9.67
CA ASP A 267 16.08 -18.59 10.91
C ASP A 267 14.72 -17.91 10.84
N TYR A 268 14.44 -17.17 9.77
CA TYR A 268 13.14 -16.53 9.53
C TYR A 268 12.02 -17.58 9.43
N LYS A 269 12.25 -18.64 8.63
CA LYS A 269 11.32 -19.75 8.47
C LYS A 269 10.95 -20.39 9.81
N ARG A 270 11.95 -20.67 10.64
CA ARG A 270 11.74 -21.25 11.97
C ARG A 270 10.94 -20.34 12.88
N LYS A 271 11.20 -19.02 12.82
CA LYS A 271 10.58 -18.03 13.71
C LYS A 271 9.18 -17.61 13.25
N TYR A 272 8.96 -17.44 11.96
CA TYR A 272 7.77 -16.78 11.44
C TYR A 272 6.92 -17.61 10.46
N LEU A 273 7.49 -18.65 9.81
CA LEU A 273 6.75 -19.49 8.86
C LEU A 273 6.38 -20.85 9.42
N ALA A 274 7.02 -21.30 10.50
CA ALA A 274 6.73 -22.60 11.09
C ALA A 274 5.37 -22.66 11.80
N GLN A 275 4.81 -21.51 12.17
CA GLN A 275 3.47 -21.38 12.72
C GLN A 275 2.64 -20.52 11.79
N GLU A 276 1.59 -21.09 11.23
CA GLU A 276 0.55 -20.29 10.57
C GLU A 276 -0.06 -19.37 11.63
N SER A 277 -0.29 -18.08 11.28
CA SER A 277 -0.80 -17.15 12.29
C SER A 277 -2.19 -17.62 12.76
N LEU A 278 -2.41 -17.63 14.06
CA LEU A 278 -3.70 -18.02 14.64
C LEU A 278 -4.83 -17.15 14.11
N GLU A 279 -4.55 -15.88 13.86
CA GLU A 279 -5.51 -14.92 13.29
C GLU A 279 -5.86 -15.27 11.85
N ARG A 280 -4.87 -15.66 11.02
CA ARG A 280 -5.14 -16.14 9.66
C ARG A 280 -5.96 -17.42 9.69
N MET A 281 -5.61 -18.37 10.54
CA MET A 281 -6.37 -19.61 10.71
C MET A 281 -7.81 -19.33 11.13
N ALA A 282 -8.03 -18.41 12.08
CA ALA A 282 -9.38 -18.03 12.52
C ALA A 282 -10.20 -17.42 11.38
N LEU A 283 -9.59 -16.57 10.52
CA LEU A 283 -10.26 -16.04 9.33
C LEU A 283 -10.57 -17.16 8.31
N LEU A 284 -9.62 -18.08 8.07
CA LEU A 284 -9.84 -19.22 7.19
C LEU A 284 -10.98 -20.11 7.70
N GLU A 285 -10.99 -20.46 8.98
CA GLU A 285 -12.07 -21.27 9.60
C GLU A 285 -13.43 -20.56 9.57
N MET A 286 -13.44 -19.22 9.70
CA MET A 286 -14.68 -18.44 9.69
C MET A 286 -15.24 -18.29 8.29
N TYR A 287 -14.41 -18.09 7.26
CA TYR A 287 -14.84 -17.64 5.94
C TYR A 287 -14.52 -18.62 4.78
N LEU A 288 -13.64 -19.58 4.96
CA LEU A 288 -13.35 -20.68 4.05
C LEU A 288 -13.75 -22.03 4.63
#